data_6cc0c1a144c8eccf7884f06479b5e278
#
_entry.id   6cc0c1a144c8eccf7884f06479b5e278
#
_cell.length_a   1.000
_cell.length_b   1.000
_cell.length_c   1.000
_cell.angle_alpha   90.00
_cell.angle_beta   90.00
_cell.angle_gamma   90.00
#
_symmetry.space_group_name_H-M   'P 1'
#
loop_
_entity.id
_entity.type
_entity.pdbx_description
1 polymer ?
#
loop_
_entity_poly.entity_id
_entity_poly.type
_entity_poly.pdbx_seq_one_letter_code
_entity_poly.pdbx_strand_id
1 'polypeptide(L)'
;MATYILFWNPGISSYTRDRFICDFDEREDVGNWSFHEHEEVKAGDTFYMVKCGEGKTGIVMRGTIESRCYEDEDWSPKRRHPIYYADIETDICINPWSEAALLTPELLTAKLPDFNWHGGHSGRKLDGAMAQKLDEIWFSYLDSNPKMFSNEEAWIWDKSSLIPESVKEKLIEKRGRGCEVCGYDYARVFGPDCAGHNDLSVSPRPLKSPILKRLFYNICLNCHQAPKGKCWWIR
;
A
#
# COMPACT_ATOMS: atom_id res chain seq x y z
N MET A 1 11.88 6.14 9.38
CA MET A 1 11.09 5.01 8.88
C MET A 1 11.76 4.53 7.60
N ALA A 2 12.19 3.28 7.57
CA ALA A 2 12.84 2.68 6.41
C ALA A 2 11.82 1.90 5.58
N THR A 3 12.16 1.58 4.32
CA THR A 3 11.32 0.78 3.44
C THR A 3 12.09 -0.43 2.94
N TYR A 4 11.48 -1.60 3.03
CA TYR A 4 12.08 -2.87 2.63
C TYR A 4 11.29 -3.53 1.50
N ILE A 5 11.99 -4.19 0.59
CA ILE A 5 11.40 -4.98 -0.47
C ILE A 5 11.50 -6.46 -0.10
N LEU A 6 10.35 -7.09 0.01
CA LEU A 6 10.19 -8.52 0.24
C LEU A 6 9.93 -9.19 -1.11
N PHE A 7 10.60 -10.30 -1.38
CA PHE A 7 10.36 -11.10 -2.57
C PHE A 7 9.63 -12.38 -2.20
N TRP A 8 8.58 -12.66 -2.94
CA TRP A 8 7.75 -13.85 -2.76
C TRP A 8 7.60 -14.62 -4.08
N ASN A 9 8.02 -15.88 -4.05
CA ASN A 9 7.78 -16.83 -5.14
C ASN A 9 6.96 -18.00 -4.60
N PRO A 10 5.64 -18.07 -4.89
CA PRO A 10 4.75 -19.13 -4.37
C PRO A 10 5.13 -20.54 -4.81
N GLY A 11 5.94 -20.68 -5.88
CA GLY A 11 6.43 -21.98 -6.34
C GLY A 11 7.54 -22.60 -5.49
N ILE A 12 8.20 -21.80 -4.65
CA ILE A 12 9.33 -22.25 -3.82
C ILE A 12 9.21 -21.82 -2.34
N SER A 13 8.24 -21.00 -1.99
CA SER A 13 8.00 -20.51 -0.63
C SER A 13 7.09 -21.46 0.15
N SER A 14 7.22 -21.47 1.48
CA SER A 14 6.22 -22.09 2.37
C SER A 14 4.88 -21.35 2.32
N TYR A 15 4.90 -20.05 2.03
CA TYR A 15 3.71 -19.26 1.75
C TYR A 15 3.25 -19.53 0.31
N THR A 16 2.40 -20.56 0.18
CA THR A 16 1.94 -21.06 -1.12
C THR A 16 0.83 -20.18 -1.70
N ARG A 17 0.48 -20.43 -2.97
CA ARG A 17 -0.69 -19.81 -3.61
C ARG A 17 -1.98 -20.03 -2.81
N ASP A 18 -2.23 -21.26 -2.40
CA ASP A 18 -3.49 -21.62 -1.73
C ASP A 18 -3.60 -20.96 -0.35
N ARG A 19 -2.46 -20.86 0.36
CA ARG A 19 -2.41 -20.10 1.62
C ARG A 19 -2.69 -18.64 1.40
N PHE A 20 -2.06 -18.02 0.39
CA PHE A 20 -2.32 -16.62 0.03
C PHE A 20 -3.81 -16.37 -0.27
N ILE A 21 -4.46 -17.25 -1.05
CA ILE A 21 -5.87 -17.07 -1.41
C ILE A 21 -6.75 -17.12 -0.15
N CYS A 22 -6.48 -18.05 0.77
CA CYS A 22 -7.20 -18.14 2.03
C CYS A 22 -7.04 -16.86 2.86
N ASP A 23 -5.79 -16.43 3.08
CA ASP A 23 -5.50 -15.21 3.87
C ASP A 23 -6.06 -13.95 3.18
N PHE A 24 -6.05 -13.89 1.84
CA PHE A 24 -6.64 -12.79 1.08
C PHE A 24 -8.15 -12.67 1.27
N ASP A 25 -8.87 -13.80 1.19
CA ASP A 25 -10.34 -13.85 1.33
C ASP A 25 -10.77 -13.55 2.77
N GLU A 26 -10.01 -14.02 3.76
CA GLU A 26 -10.26 -13.80 5.18
C GLU A 26 -9.67 -12.47 5.68
N ARG A 27 -8.84 -11.79 4.87
CA ARG A 27 -8.09 -10.58 5.21
C ARG A 27 -7.17 -10.78 6.40
N GLU A 28 -6.52 -11.92 6.43
CA GLU A 28 -5.54 -12.27 7.45
C GLU A 28 -4.13 -11.84 7.02
N ASP A 29 -3.27 -11.65 8.01
CA ASP A 29 -1.87 -11.31 7.81
C ASP A 29 -1.03 -12.55 7.51
N VAL A 30 0.04 -12.34 6.73
CA VAL A 30 1.06 -13.37 6.46
C VAL A 30 1.76 -13.86 7.73
N GLY A 31 1.76 -13.05 8.77
CA GLY A 31 2.40 -13.28 10.06
C GLY A 31 3.84 -12.77 10.08
N ASN A 32 4.80 -13.51 9.54
CA ASN A 32 6.19 -13.06 9.49
C ASN A 32 6.84 -13.27 8.12
N TRP A 33 7.97 -12.58 7.91
CA TRP A 33 8.76 -12.72 6.68
C TRP A 33 10.25 -12.62 6.94
N SER A 34 11.07 -13.20 6.04
CA SER A 34 12.53 -13.20 6.17
C SER A 34 13.17 -11.94 5.60
N PHE A 35 14.19 -11.43 6.32
CA PHE A 35 14.94 -10.22 5.97
C PHE A 35 16.42 -10.53 5.79
N HIS A 36 16.96 -10.20 4.61
CA HIS A 36 18.39 -10.30 4.34
C HIS A 36 19.16 -9.17 5.03
N GLU A 37 18.68 -7.95 4.93
CA GLU A 37 19.24 -6.76 5.61
C GLU A 37 18.47 -6.51 6.93
N HIS A 38 18.72 -7.39 7.91
CA HIS A 38 17.91 -7.51 9.12
C HIS A 38 18.35 -6.58 10.27
N GLU A 39 19.60 -6.10 10.28
CA GLU A 39 20.21 -5.42 11.43
C GLU A 39 19.49 -4.11 11.80
N GLU A 40 19.00 -3.38 10.80
CA GLU A 40 18.37 -2.06 10.99
C GLU A 40 16.85 -2.09 10.98
N VAL A 41 16.23 -3.27 10.82
CA VAL A 41 14.77 -3.43 10.79
C VAL A 41 14.16 -3.07 12.14
N LYS A 42 13.09 -2.26 12.10
CA LYS A 42 12.38 -1.76 13.30
C LYS A 42 10.88 -1.80 13.09
N ALA A 43 10.16 -1.97 14.19
CA ALA A 43 8.73 -1.75 14.20
C ALA A 43 8.39 -0.34 13.69
N GLY A 44 7.36 -0.27 12.84
CA GLY A 44 6.93 0.94 12.13
C GLY A 44 7.60 1.15 10.77
N ASP A 45 8.61 0.37 10.39
CA ASP A 45 9.16 0.41 9.04
C ASP A 45 8.14 -0.15 8.03
N THR A 46 8.26 0.27 6.77
CA THR A 46 7.33 -0.13 5.70
C THR A 46 7.91 -1.29 4.91
N PHE A 47 7.06 -2.18 4.43
CA PHE A 47 7.46 -3.15 3.41
C PHE A 47 6.59 -3.07 2.16
N TYR A 48 7.17 -3.49 1.04
CA TYR A 48 6.49 -3.84 -0.19
C TYR A 48 6.84 -5.27 -0.56
N MET A 49 5.84 -6.10 -0.87
CA MET A 49 6.06 -7.47 -1.31
C MET A 49 5.88 -7.58 -2.81
N VAL A 50 6.92 -8.04 -3.48
CA VAL A 50 6.96 -8.28 -4.92
C VAL A 50 6.80 -9.78 -5.17
N LYS A 51 5.69 -10.16 -5.80
CA LYS A 51 5.52 -11.52 -6.30
C LYS A 51 6.42 -11.77 -7.51
N CYS A 52 7.19 -12.83 -7.44
CA CYS A 52 8.05 -13.34 -8.51
C CYS A 52 7.58 -14.71 -8.99
N GLY A 53 8.27 -15.26 -9.98
CA GLY A 53 8.02 -16.61 -10.52
C GLY A 53 6.90 -16.63 -11.54
N GLU A 54 6.19 -17.76 -11.62
CA GLU A 54 5.20 -18.01 -12.68
C GLU A 54 3.96 -17.12 -12.57
N GLY A 55 3.37 -16.77 -13.71
CA GLY A 55 2.17 -15.95 -13.84
C GLY A 55 2.44 -14.45 -13.69
N LYS A 56 1.44 -13.68 -13.26
CA LYS A 56 1.57 -12.24 -13.05
C LYS A 56 2.59 -11.95 -11.96
N THR A 57 3.51 -11.03 -12.22
CA THR A 57 4.56 -10.58 -11.30
C THR A 57 4.41 -9.08 -11.03
N GLY A 58 4.78 -8.65 -9.82
CA GLY A 58 4.70 -7.25 -9.42
C GLY A 58 4.40 -7.09 -7.93
N ILE A 59 4.19 -5.84 -7.50
CA ILE A 59 3.85 -5.56 -6.11
C ILE A 59 2.44 -6.08 -5.83
N VAL A 60 2.32 -6.92 -4.80
CA VAL A 60 1.06 -7.54 -4.36
C VAL A 60 0.64 -7.10 -2.97
N MET A 61 1.57 -6.68 -2.11
CA MET A 61 1.26 -6.21 -0.76
C MET A 61 2.09 -4.98 -0.41
N ARG A 62 1.55 -4.15 0.43
CA ARG A 62 2.24 -3.12 1.21
C ARG A 62 1.76 -3.22 2.65
N GLY A 63 2.65 -2.97 3.59
CA GLY A 63 2.30 -2.99 4.99
C GLY A 63 3.38 -2.44 5.91
N THR A 64 3.22 -2.71 7.19
CA THR A 64 4.07 -2.24 8.27
C THR A 64 4.80 -3.42 8.88
N ILE A 65 6.07 -3.23 9.24
CA ILE A 65 6.86 -4.18 10.00
C ILE A 65 6.56 -3.95 11.49
N GLU A 66 6.15 -4.99 12.20
CA GLU A 66 5.63 -4.88 13.57
C GLU A 66 6.69 -5.19 14.63
N SER A 67 7.79 -5.84 14.26
CA SER A 67 8.85 -6.22 15.20
C SER A 67 10.24 -5.89 14.68
N ARG A 68 11.25 -6.00 15.54
CA ARG A 68 12.64 -6.17 15.13
C ARG A 68 12.83 -7.57 14.60
N CYS A 69 13.87 -7.77 13.79
CA CYS A 69 14.20 -9.12 13.36
C CYS A 69 14.67 -9.99 14.54
N TYR A 70 14.22 -11.23 14.51
CA TYR A 70 14.61 -12.32 15.40
C TYR A 70 15.05 -13.52 14.57
N GLU A 71 15.94 -14.33 15.15
CA GLU A 71 16.40 -15.56 14.52
C GLU A 71 15.37 -16.66 14.72
N ASP A 72 15.05 -17.39 13.65
CA ASP A 72 14.15 -18.52 13.69
C ASP A 72 14.62 -19.61 12.70
N GLU A 73 14.09 -20.82 12.84
CA GLU A 73 14.39 -21.92 11.95
C GLU A 73 13.81 -21.66 10.56
N ASP A 74 14.62 -21.93 9.52
CA ASP A 74 14.12 -21.85 8.15
C ASP A 74 13.08 -22.96 7.90
N TRP A 75 11.99 -22.60 7.26
CA TRP A 75 11.01 -23.54 6.74
C TRP A 75 11.65 -24.58 5.79
N SER A 76 12.81 -24.30 5.18
CA SER A 76 13.51 -25.17 4.27
C SER A 76 14.66 -25.90 4.99
N PRO A 77 14.57 -27.24 5.15
CA PRO A 77 15.62 -28.01 5.82
C PRO A 77 16.96 -28.02 5.07
N LYS A 78 17.02 -27.46 3.87
CA LYS A 78 18.21 -27.36 3.05
C LYS A 78 19.11 -26.17 3.42
N ARG A 79 18.58 -25.18 4.12
CA ARG A 79 19.35 -24.01 4.55
C ARG A 79 19.99 -24.29 5.90
N ARG A 80 21.29 -23.99 6.01
CA ARG A 80 22.11 -24.27 7.20
C ARG A 80 22.49 -23.00 7.96
N HIS A 81 21.97 -21.85 7.58
CA HIS A 81 22.29 -20.58 8.22
C HIS A 81 21.07 -20.04 8.96
N PRO A 82 21.26 -19.35 10.08
CA PRO A 82 20.16 -18.68 10.75
C PRO A 82 19.48 -17.71 9.79
N ILE A 83 18.16 -17.67 9.84
CA ILE A 83 17.35 -16.73 9.07
C ILE A 83 16.69 -15.79 10.06
N TYR A 84 16.66 -14.53 9.67
CA TYR A 84 16.09 -13.48 10.47
C TYR A 84 14.71 -13.13 9.93
N TYR A 85 13.71 -13.22 10.78
CA TYR A 85 12.32 -12.90 10.49
C TYR A 85 11.89 -11.68 11.26
N ALA A 86 10.93 -10.93 10.72
CA ALA A 86 10.18 -9.94 11.47
C ALA A 86 8.68 -10.15 11.21
N ASP A 87 7.87 -9.82 12.20
CA ASP A 87 6.42 -9.83 12.07
C ASP A 87 6.00 -8.66 11.17
N ILE A 88 5.01 -8.91 10.32
CA ILE A 88 4.51 -7.95 9.34
C ILE A 88 2.99 -7.89 9.38
N GLU A 89 2.44 -6.69 9.26
CA GLU A 89 1.01 -6.43 9.12
C GLU A 89 0.74 -5.84 7.73
N THR A 90 -0.20 -6.43 7.00
CA THR A 90 -0.54 -6.02 5.63
C THR A 90 -1.59 -4.92 5.64
N ASP A 91 -1.30 -3.77 5.04
CA ASP A 91 -2.23 -2.65 4.90
C ASP A 91 -3.02 -2.71 3.59
N ILE A 92 -2.37 -3.17 2.52
CA ILE A 92 -2.93 -3.23 1.17
C ILE A 92 -2.50 -4.54 0.53
N CYS A 93 -3.48 -5.28 -0.02
CA CYS A 93 -3.22 -6.52 -0.73
C CYS A 93 -3.96 -6.55 -2.07
N ILE A 94 -3.29 -7.05 -3.12
CA ILE A 94 -3.85 -7.26 -4.46
C ILE A 94 -3.72 -8.74 -4.81
N ASN A 95 -4.82 -9.35 -5.23
CA ASN A 95 -4.80 -10.75 -5.66
C ASN A 95 -4.15 -10.88 -7.05
N PRO A 96 -2.95 -11.48 -7.16
CA PRO A 96 -2.25 -11.61 -8.45
C PRO A 96 -2.89 -12.63 -9.40
N TRP A 97 -3.85 -13.43 -8.93
CA TRP A 97 -4.60 -14.40 -9.75
C TRP A 97 -5.95 -13.88 -10.21
N SER A 98 -6.36 -12.66 -9.79
CA SER A 98 -7.51 -11.95 -10.31
C SER A 98 -7.22 -11.25 -11.65
N GLU A 99 -8.19 -10.49 -12.17
CA GLU A 99 -7.99 -9.65 -13.37
C GLU A 99 -7.21 -8.35 -13.04
N ALA A 100 -6.99 -8.03 -11.78
CA ALA A 100 -6.24 -6.83 -11.37
C ALA A 100 -4.89 -6.76 -12.09
N ALA A 101 -4.58 -5.59 -12.63
CA ALA A 101 -3.23 -5.30 -13.10
C ALA A 101 -2.29 -5.19 -11.90
N LEU A 102 -1.01 -5.49 -12.07
CA LEU A 102 0.01 -5.29 -11.04
C LEU A 102 0.98 -4.19 -11.46
N LEU A 103 1.58 -3.52 -10.47
CA LEU A 103 2.73 -2.67 -10.73
C LEU A 103 3.94 -3.58 -10.95
N THR A 104 4.24 -3.83 -12.24
CA THR A 104 5.18 -4.89 -12.65
C THR A 104 6.65 -4.50 -12.44
N PRO A 105 7.57 -5.49 -12.38
CA PRO A 105 9.00 -5.24 -12.30
C PRO A 105 9.54 -4.38 -13.47
N GLU A 106 8.99 -4.51 -14.68
CA GLU A 106 9.37 -3.71 -15.84
C GLU A 106 9.02 -2.23 -15.65
N LEU A 107 7.81 -1.95 -15.16
CA LEU A 107 7.36 -0.58 -14.86
C LEU A 107 8.17 0.02 -13.72
N LEU A 108 8.49 -0.80 -12.70
CA LEU A 108 9.33 -0.38 -11.58
C LEU A 108 10.76 -0.09 -12.05
N THR A 109 11.36 -0.95 -12.85
CA THR A 109 12.71 -0.76 -13.40
C THR A 109 12.79 0.50 -14.27
N ALA A 110 11.76 0.78 -15.07
CA ALA A 110 11.72 2.00 -15.88
C ALA A 110 11.68 3.30 -15.06
N LYS A 111 11.11 3.25 -13.84
CA LYS A 111 10.95 4.41 -12.95
C LYS A 111 12.01 4.49 -11.85
N LEU A 112 12.53 3.34 -11.43
CA LEU A 112 13.47 3.12 -10.33
C LEU A 112 14.54 2.10 -10.78
N PRO A 113 15.47 2.51 -11.70
CA PRO A 113 16.41 1.58 -12.36
C PRO A 113 17.48 1.05 -11.42
N ASP A 114 17.76 1.73 -10.31
CA ASP A 114 18.88 1.41 -9.42
C ASP A 114 18.59 0.24 -8.46
N PHE A 115 17.41 -0.40 -8.60
CA PHE A 115 17.03 -1.57 -7.82
C PHE A 115 16.61 -2.73 -8.73
N ASN A 116 17.01 -3.96 -8.36
CA ASN A 116 16.59 -5.16 -9.08
C ASN A 116 15.18 -5.61 -8.61
N TRP A 117 14.16 -5.33 -9.41
CA TRP A 117 12.75 -5.66 -9.13
C TRP A 117 12.34 -7.07 -9.56
N HIS A 118 13.18 -7.78 -10.31
CA HIS A 118 12.86 -9.11 -10.85
C HIS A 118 13.12 -10.25 -9.86
N GLY A 119 13.75 -9.97 -8.73
CA GLY A 119 14.04 -10.95 -7.69
C GLY A 119 15.36 -10.66 -6.97
N GLY A 120 15.67 -11.53 -6.04
CA GLY A 120 16.87 -11.43 -5.22
C GLY A 120 16.62 -11.93 -3.80
N HIS A 121 17.47 -11.52 -2.87
CA HIS A 121 17.24 -11.77 -1.45
C HIS A 121 16.06 -10.93 -0.97
N SER A 122 15.17 -11.55 -0.19
CA SER A 122 14.04 -10.86 0.45
C SER A 122 14.51 -9.99 1.61
N GLY A 123 13.79 -8.92 1.90
CA GLY A 123 14.13 -8.01 3.01
C GLY A 123 15.33 -7.11 2.70
N ARG A 124 15.38 -6.54 1.50
CA ARG A 124 16.38 -5.55 1.09
C ARG A 124 15.85 -4.14 1.34
N LYS A 125 16.67 -3.32 1.98
CA LYS A 125 16.36 -1.93 2.27
C LYS A 125 16.46 -1.07 1.01
N LEU A 126 15.50 -0.17 0.81
CA LEU A 126 15.59 0.88 -0.20
C LEU A 126 16.28 2.12 0.35
N ASP A 127 17.02 2.80 -0.52
CA ASP A 127 17.42 4.18 -0.28
C ASP A 127 16.21 5.07 -0.03
N GLY A 128 16.33 6.06 0.88
CA GLY A 128 15.21 6.91 1.31
C GLY A 128 14.55 7.69 0.18
N ALA A 129 15.32 8.18 -0.78
CA ALA A 129 14.79 8.90 -1.94
C ALA A 129 14.04 7.96 -2.88
N MET A 130 14.55 6.74 -3.06
CA MET A 130 13.89 5.69 -3.84
C MET A 130 12.61 5.21 -3.15
N ALA A 131 12.63 5.04 -1.83
CA ALA A 131 11.46 4.67 -1.04
C ALA A 131 10.32 5.69 -1.19
N GLN A 132 10.62 6.98 -1.06
CA GLN A 132 9.64 8.04 -1.25
C GLN A 132 9.05 8.01 -2.68
N LYS A 133 9.90 7.82 -3.68
CA LYS A 133 9.45 7.74 -5.07
C LYS A 133 8.62 6.49 -5.34
N LEU A 134 8.92 5.37 -4.67
CA LEU A 134 8.11 4.16 -4.74
C LEU A 134 6.73 4.39 -4.13
N ASP A 135 6.63 5.04 -2.96
CA ASP A 135 5.35 5.42 -2.37
C ASP A 135 4.49 6.25 -3.34
N GLU A 136 5.09 7.27 -3.97
CA GLU A 136 4.39 8.11 -4.95
C GLU A 136 3.86 7.30 -6.14
N ILE A 137 4.69 6.41 -6.70
CA ILE A 137 4.32 5.55 -7.81
C ILE A 137 3.19 4.60 -7.39
N TRP A 138 3.31 3.97 -6.22
CA TRP A 138 2.35 3.00 -5.71
C TRP A 138 0.98 3.61 -5.45
N PHE A 139 0.92 4.71 -4.69
CA PHE A 139 -0.36 5.36 -4.40
C PHE A 139 -1.00 5.99 -5.63
N SER A 140 -0.21 6.54 -6.57
CA SER A 140 -0.71 7.01 -7.86
C SER A 140 -1.28 5.87 -8.71
N TYR A 141 -0.64 4.70 -8.66
CA TYR A 141 -1.10 3.50 -9.33
C TYR A 141 -2.45 3.01 -8.75
N LEU A 142 -2.56 2.91 -7.44
CA LEU A 142 -3.80 2.51 -6.75
C LEU A 142 -4.95 3.47 -7.09
N ASP A 143 -4.69 4.78 -7.04
CA ASP A 143 -5.68 5.82 -7.35
C ASP A 143 -6.16 5.76 -8.80
N SER A 144 -5.30 5.31 -9.71
CA SER A 144 -5.63 5.14 -11.13
C SER A 144 -6.39 3.85 -11.43
N ASN A 145 -6.41 2.89 -10.49
CA ASN A 145 -7.01 1.56 -10.65
C ASN A 145 -8.07 1.24 -9.57
N PRO A 146 -9.04 2.14 -9.29
CA PRO A 146 -9.98 1.95 -8.20
C PRO A 146 -10.91 0.75 -8.38
N LYS A 147 -11.06 0.27 -9.63
CA LYS A 147 -11.93 -0.87 -9.94
C LYS A 147 -11.51 -2.17 -9.26
N MET A 148 -10.21 -2.39 -9.05
CA MET A 148 -9.74 -3.61 -8.38
C MET A 148 -10.27 -3.74 -6.95
N PHE A 149 -10.52 -2.62 -6.26
CA PHE A 149 -11.13 -2.63 -4.93
C PHE A 149 -12.64 -2.86 -4.96
N SER A 150 -13.34 -2.34 -5.99
CA SER A 150 -14.79 -2.59 -6.16
C SER A 150 -15.10 -3.99 -6.66
N ASN A 151 -14.18 -4.62 -7.35
CA ASN A 151 -14.30 -5.99 -7.86
C ASN A 151 -13.80 -7.03 -6.85
N GLU A 152 -13.39 -6.61 -5.64
CA GLU A 152 -12.82 -7.49 -4.61
C GLU A 152 -11.52 -8.19 -5.06
N GLU A 153 -10.82 -7.61 -6.02
CA GLU A 153 -9.51 -8.08 -6.52
C GLU A 153 -8.34 -7.55 -5.67
N ALA A 154 -8.62 -6.54 -4.85
CA ALA A 154 -7.72 -5.96 -3.88
C ALA A 154 -8.49 -5.46 -2.66
N TRP A 155 -7.80 -5.37 -1.52
CA TRP A 155 -8.35 -4.74 -0.33
C TRP A 155 -7.34 -3.76 0.28
N ILE A 156 -7.86 -2.83 1.05
CA ILE A 156 -7.10 -1.84 1.79
C ILE A 156 -7.75 -1.65 3.15
N TRP A 157 -6.95 -1.62 4.21
CA TRP A 157 -7.40 -1.21 5.52
C TRP A 157 -7.61 0.31 5.54
N ASP A 158 -8.72 0.74 6.14
CA ASP A 158 -9.02 2.18 6.32
C ASP A 158 -8.19 2.72 7.50
N LYS A 159 -6.90 2.88 7.27
CA LYS A 159 -5.99 3.55 8.19
C LYS A 159 -5.65 4.92 7.61
N SER A 160 -6.15 6.00 8.21
CA SER A 160 -5.87 7.38 7.76
C SER A 160 -4.38 7.72 7.75
N SER A 161 -3.59 7.04 8.57
CA SER A 161 -2.12 7.17 8.64
C SER A 161 -1.37 6.44 7.51
N LEU A 162 -2.06 5.66 6.70
CA LEU A 162 -1.48 4.77 5.70
C LEU A 162 -0.85 5.52 4.52
N ILE A 163 -1.36 6.70 4.20
CA ILE A 163 -0.87 7.50 3.07
C ILE A 163 0.23 8.43 3.55
N PRO A 164 1.46 8.30 3.05
CA PRO A 164 2.56 9.20 3.40
C PRO A 164 2.21 10.66 3.13
N GLU A 165 2.66 11.56 3.99
CA GLU A 165 2.33 13.00 3.88
C GLU A 165 2.78 13.60 2.55
N SER A 166 3.95 13.20 2.04
CA SER A 166 4.45 13.61 0.72
C SER A 166 3.53 13.21 -0.44
N VAL A 167 2.82 12.09 -0.30
CA VAL A 167 1.82 11.64 -1.28
C VAL A 167 0.54 12.46 -1.16
N LYS A 168 0.09 12.73 0.08
CA LYS A 168 -1.08 13.58 0.34
C LYS A 168 -0.89 14.97 -0.26
N GLU A 169 0.24 15.62 0.00
CA GLU A 169 0.58 16.92 -0.54
C GLU A 169 0.51 16.95 -2.07
N LYS A 170 1.12 15.99 -2.75
CA LYS A 170 1.07 15.89 -4.21
C LYS A 170 -0.33 15.65 -4.77
N LEU A 171 -1.13 14.83 -4.09
CA LEU A 171 -2.51 14.60 -4.51
C LEU A 171 -3.36 15.85 -4.33
N ILE A 172 -3.19 16.58 -3.23
CA ILE A 172 -3.87 17.83 -2.95
C ILE A 172 -3.42 18.93 -3.94
N GLU A 173 -2.12 19.04 -4.22
CA GLU A 173 -1.58 19.97 -5.22
C GLU A 173 -2.19 19.72 -6.60
N LYS A 174 -2.28 18.48 -7.02
CA LYS A 174 -2.86 18.08 -8.32
C LYS A 174 -4.37 18.31 -8.41
N ARG A 175 -5.10 18.23 -7.31
CA ARG A 175 -6.58 18.23 -7.28
C ARG A 175 -7.20 19.48 -6.71
N GLY A 176 -6.41 20.30 -6.03
CA GLY A 176 -6.86 21.43 -5.23
C GLY A 176 -7.25 21.02 -3.80
N ARG A 177 -7.47 22.05 -2.98
CA ARG A 177 -7.74 21.89 -1.53
C ARG A 177 -9.22 21.79 -1.18
N GLY A 178 -10.11 21.89 -2.17
CA GLY A 178 -11.54 21.79 -1.95
C GLY A 178 -12.01 20.36 -1.69
N CYS A 179 -13.03 20.21 -0.85
CA CYS A 179 -13.67 18.93 -0.63
C CYS A 179 -14.27 18.38 -1.93
N GLU A 180 -13.82 17.20 -2.36
CA GLU A 180 -14.29 16.59 -3.61
C GLU A 180 -15.76 16.13 -3.54
N VAL A 181 -16.36 16.07 -2.33
CA VAL A 181 -17.76 15.68 -2.11
C VAL A 181 -18.71 16.87 -2.14
N CYS A 182 -18.40 17.97 -1.41
CA CYS A 182 -19.30 19.11 -1.28
C CYS A 182 -18.73 20.44 -1.84
N GLY A 183 -17.49 20.45 -2.32
CA GLY A 183 -16.83 21.63 -2.86
C GLY A 183 -16.36 22.63 -1.80
N TYR A 184 -16.52 22.32 -0.51
CA TYR A 184 -16.13 23.23 0.55
C TYR A 184 -14.63 23.33 0.68
N ASP A 185 -14.11 24.56 0.73
CA ASP A 185 -12.69 24.87 0.88
C ASP A 185 -12.49 25.79 2.09
N TYR A 186 -11.84 25.27 3.12
CA TYR A 186 -11.55 26.01 4.35
C TYR A 186 -10.67 27.25 4.10
N ALA A 187 -9.66 27.14 3.24
CA ALA A 187 -8.78 28.25 2.93
C ALA A 187 -9.53 29.40 2.22
N ARG A 188 -10.52 29.08 1.39
CA ARG A 188 -11.34 30.07 0.69
C ARG A 188 -12.30 30.79 1.62
N VAL A 189 -12.79 30.10 2.67
CA VAL A 189 -13.80 30.65 3.59
C VAL A 189 -13.17 31.37 4.78
N PHE A 190 -12.10 30.83 5.35
CA PHE A 190 -11.48 31.30 6.59
C PHE A 190 -10.07 31.86 6.41
N GLY A 191 -9.53 31.85 5.19
CA GLY A 191 -8.18 32.30 4.88
C GLY A 191 -7.16 31.16 4.76
N PRO A 192 -5.97 31.49 4.22
CA PRO A 192 -4.95 30.50 3.87
C PRO A 192 -4.42 29.69 5.06
N ASP A 193 -4.45 30.25 6.26
CA ASP A 193 -4.01 29.58 7.49
C ASP A 193 -4.88 28.38 7.88
N CYS A 194 -6.10 28.29 7.31
CA CYS A 194 -7.04 27.20 7.53
C CYS A 194 -6.96 26.11 6.45
N ALA A 195 -5.97 26.14 5.59
CA ALA A 195 -5.83 25.22 4.46
C ALA A 195 -5.60 23.73 4.85
N GLY A 196 -5.24 23.46 6.11
CA GLY A 196 -4.96 22.10 6.62
C GLY A 196 -6.17 21.34 7.18
N HIS A 197 -7.39 21.89 7.10
CA HIS A 197 -8.56 21.26 7.70
C HIS A 197 -9.29 20.24 6.81
N ASN A 198 -8.87 20.08 5.56
CA ASN A 198 -9.33 18.98 4.72
C ASN A 198 -8.38 17.79 4.89
N ASP A 199 -8.92 16.61 5.02
CA ASP A 199 -8.15 15.37 5.13
C ASP A 199 -8.29 14.52 3.86
N LEU A 200 -7.21 13.82 3.49
CA LEU A 200 -7.24 12.86 2.41
C LEU A 200 -7.76 11.54 2.98
N SER A 201 -8.99 11.22 2.64
CA SER A 201 -9.64 9.97 3.09
C SER A 201 -9.52 8.88 2.03
N VAL A 202 -9.34 7.66 2.49
CA VAL A 202 -9.39 6.45 1.66
C VAL A 202 -10.83 5.95 1.65
N SER A 203 -11.39 5.72 0.46
CA SER A 203 -12.66 5.01 0.35
C SER A 203 -12.38 3.56 -0.04
N PRO A 204 -12.56 2.59 0.88
CA PRO A 204 -12.35 1.17 0.60
C PRO A 204 -13.38 0.62 -0.40
N ARG A 205 -14.44 1.36 -0.66
CA ARG A 205 -15.41 1.08 -1.73
C ARG A 205 -15.63 2.35 -2.54
N PRO A 206 -15.51 2.29 -3.88
CA PRO A 206 -15.87 3.43 -4.70
C PRO A 206 -17.30 3.83 -4.37
N LEU A 207 -17.45 5.05 -3.87
CA LEU A 207 -18.79 5.61 -3.62
C LEU A 207 -19.59 5.48 -4.93
N LYS A 208 -20.83 5.02 -4.87
CA LYS A 208 -21.71 4.84 -6.03
C LYS A 208 -22.14 6.19 -6.65
N SER A 209 -21.19 7.13 -6.71
CA SER A 209 -21.36 8.44 -7.32
C SER A 209 -20.66 8.44 -8.68
N PRO A 210 -21.33 8.87 -9.76
CA PRO A 210 -20.70 8.98 -11.09
C PRO A 210 -19.54 9.97 -11.12
N ILE A 211 -19.39 10.81 -10.10
CA ILE A 211 -18.36 11.85 -9.99
C ILE A 211 -17.10 11.31 -9.29
N LEU A 212 -17.25 10.32 -8.40
CA LEU A 212 -16.20 9.84 -7.51
C LEU A 212 -15.72 8.44 -7.95
N LYS A 213 -14.82 8.38 -8.93
CA LYS A 213 -14.24 7.14 -9.47
C LYS A 213 -12.79 6.92 -9.00
N ARG A 214 -12.44 7.35 -7.80
CA ARG A 214 -11.07 7.32 -7.27
C ARG A 214 -11.03 6.59 -5.94
N LEU A 215 -9.85 6.17 -5.54
CA LEU A 215 -9.63 5.52 -4.25
C LEU A 215 -9.42 6.56 -3.13
N PHE A 216 -8.74 7.67 -3.43
CA PHE A 216 -8.41 8.70 -2.47
C PHE A 216 -9.20 9.98 -2.75
N TYR A 217 -9.77 10.57 -1.70
CA TYR A 217 -10.58 11.78 -1.78
C TYR A 217 -10.07 12.83 -0.80
N ASN A 218 -10.00 14.07 -1.26
CA ASN A 218 -9.86 15.20 -0.36
C ASN A 218 -11.23 15.55 0.21
N ILE A 219 -11.42 15.31 1.49
CA ILE A 219 -12.73 15.40 2.15
C ILE A 219 -12.66 16.34 3.34
N CYS A 220 -13.63 17.26 3.49
CA CYS A 220 -13.77 18.06 4.70
C CYS A 220 -14.30 17.20 5.87
N LEU A 221 -14.03 17.64 7.09
CA LEU A 221 -14.44 16.95 8.32
C LEU A 221 -15.92 16.59 8.34
N ASN A 222 -16.78 17.49 7.85
CA ASN A 222 -18.24 17.24 7.82
C ASN A 222 -18.62 16.10 6.86
N CYS A 223 -17.96 16.00 5.70
CA CYS A 223 -18.20 14.92 4.76
C CYS A 223 -17.58 13.60 5.23
N HIS A 224 -16.46 13.65 5.93
CA HIS A 224 -15.80 12.49 6.52
C HIS A 224 -16.65 11.85 7.62
N GLN A 225 -17.32 12.67 8.46
CA GLN A 225 -18.17 12.21 9.56
C GLN A 225 -19.61 11.92 9.12
N ALA A 226 -20.00 12.27 7.90
CA ALA A 226 -21.37 12.07 7.43
C ALA A 226 -21.63 10.59 7.14
N PRO A 227 -22.69 9.98 7.73
CA PRO A 227 -23.02 8.59 7.47
C PRO A 227 -23.34 8.38 5.99
N LYS A 228 -22.47 7.59 5.30
CA LYS A 228 -22.66 7.06 3.93
C LYS A 228 -23.21 8.07 2.90
N GLY A 229 -22.48 9.16 2.66
CA GLY A 229 -22.75 10.04 1.53
C GLY A 229 -23.88 11.07 1.72
N LYS A 230 -24.30 11.30 2.93
CA LYS A 230 -25.23 12.39 3.25
C LYS A 230 -24.46 13.56 3.88
N CYS A 231 -23.88 14.40 3.05
CA CYS A 231 -23.45 15.72 3.51
C CYS A 231 -24.70 16.58 3.73
N TRP A 232 -24.88 17.09 4.93
CA TRP A 232 -26.08 17.85 5.33
C TRP A 232 -26.27 19.19 4.58
N TRP A 233 -25.32 19.58 3.74
CA TRP A 233 -25.29 20.88 3.04
C TRP A 233 -25.61 20.80 1.55
N ILE A 234 -25.88 19.60 1.00
CA ILE A 234 -26.37 19.45 -0.38
C ILE A 234 -27.90 19.41 -0.35
N ARG A 235 -28.50 20.57 -0.38
CA ARG A 235 -29.88 20.77 -0.83
C ARG A 235 -29.87 21.36 -2.22
#